data_23b1f287d48de3b210bb9f7d3cd1d5c9
#
_entry.id   23b1f287d48de3b210bb9f7d3cd1d5c9
#
_cell.length_a   1.000
_cell.length_b   1.000
_cell.length_c   1.000
_cell.angle_alpha   90.00
_cell.angle_beta   90.00
_cell.angle_gamma   90.00
#
_symmetry.space_group_name_H-M   'P 1'
#
loop_
_entity.id
_entity.type
_entity.pdbx_description
1 polymer ?
#
loop_
_entity_poly.entity_id
_entity_poly.type
_entity_poly.pdbx_seq_one_letter_code
_entity_poly.pdbx_strand_id
1 'polypeptide(L)'
;LRPDWITLERNGMGRFSHFPNDPDQIRKIAAKVEQPDLEPRYAHTFNQEATNEVVYNLATYFGRLMFPFYHADKYYDALVDYLSWLPRAFRPRHDLPEGYFADKSKKTYLLALQLQSDYQIRANSPYQHLSQMLEQVVQSFALHAPNDSRLIVKQHPLDNDLEGWRKVVTELATRYR
;
A
#
# COMPACT_ATOMS: atom_id res chain seq x y z
N LEU A 1 -3.22 9.05 7.38
CA LEU A 1 -4.15 9.70 8.32
C LEU A 1 -3.33 10.38 9.41
N ARG A 2 -3.62 11.64 9.70
CA ARG A 2 -3.03 12.32 10.85
C ARG A 2 -3.68 11.77 12.11
N PRO A 3 -2.93 11.52 13.19
CA PRO A 3 -3.49 10.94 14.41
C PRO A 3 -4.53 11.84 15.10
N ASP A 4 -4.54 13.12 14.77
CA ASP A 4 -5.47 14.14 15.29
C ASP A 4 -6.66 14.41 14.35
N TRP A 5 -6.78 13.66 13.24
CA TRP A 5 -7.85 13.81 12.26
C TRP A 5 -8.69 12.55 12.21
N ILE A 6 -10.00 12.73 12.29
CA ILE A 6 -10.97 11.67 12.07
C ILE A 6 -11.82 12.00 10.86
N THR A 7 -12.15 11.00 10.07
CA THR A 7 -13.10 11.14 8.98
C THR A 7 -14.45 10.65 9.46
N LEU A 8 -15.46 11.51 9.37
CA LEU A 8 -16.83 11.20 9.72
C LEU A 8 -17.70 11.29 8.46
N GLU A 9 -18.28 10.17 8.08
CA GLU A 9 -19.24 10.09 6.99
C GLU A 9 -20.50 9.35 7.45
N ARG A 10 -21.65 9.77 6.93
CA ARG A 10 -22.97 9.24 7.39
C ARG A 10 -23.09 7.74 7.24
N ASN A 11 -22.59 7.16 6.15
CA ASN A 11 -22.75 5.75 5.81
C ASN A 11 -21.41 4.99 5.77
N GLY A 12 -20.33 5.57 6.26
CA GLY A 12 -19.01 4.99 6.28
C GLY A 12 -18.11 5.45 5.12
N MET A 13 -16.86 5.04 5.18
CA MET A 13 -15.82 5.39 4.20
C MET A 13 -15.74 4.38 3.05
N GLY A 14 -14.89 4.66 2.08
CA GLY A 14 -14.63 3.79 0.94
C GLY A 14 -15.84 3.71 0.00
N ARG A 15 -16.26 2.51 -0.35
CA ARG A 15 -17.40 2.29 -1.27
C ARG A 15 -18.74 2.82 -0.77
N PHE A 16 -18.85 3.13 0.50
CA PHE A 16 -20.04 3.71 1.12
C PHE A 16 -19.96 5.23 1.26
N SER A 17 -18.86 5.82 0.86
CA SER A 17 -18.66 7.27 0.89
C SER A 17 -19.69 8.00 0.03
N HIS A 18 -20.20 9.08 0.57
CA HIS A 18 -21.06 10.03 -0.16
C HIS A 18 -20.26 11.15 -0.84
N PHE A 19 -18.96 10.97 -0.99
CA PHE A 19 -18.16 11.96 -1.69
C PHE A 19 -18.68 12.10 -3.14
N PRO A 20 -18.93 13.33 -3.61
CA PRO A 20 -19.49 13.51 -4.93
C PRO A 20 -18.54 13.05 -6.04
N ASN A 21 -19.08 12.37 -7.06
CA ASN A 21 -18.34 11.98 -8.25
C ASN A 21 -18.33 13.09 -9.34
N ASP A 22 -19.00 14.21 -9.09
CA ASP A 22 -19.06 15.34 -10.02
C ASP A 22 -17.78 16.20 -9.88
N PRO A 23 -16.98 16.34 -10.96
CA PRO A 23 -15.74 17.12 -10.94
C PRO A 23 -15.93 18.58 -10.49
N ASP A 24 -17.05 19.20 -10.81
CA ASP A 24 -17.29 20.60 -10.46
C ASP A 24 -17.63 20.76 -8.98
N GLN A 25 -18.34 19.81 -8.39
CA GLN A 25 -18.56 19.77 -6.94
C GLN A 25 -17.26 19.52 -6.20
N ILE A 26 -16.42 18.60 -6.69
CA ILE A 26 -15.11 18.31 -6.12
C ILE A 26 -14.23 19.57 -6.13
N ARG A 27 -14.17 20.29 -7.24
CA ARG A 27 -13.42 21.56 -7.34
C ARG A 27 -13.91 22.62 -6.36
N LYS A 28 -15.25 22.76 -6.21
CA LYS A 28 -15.85 23.70 -5.23
C LYS A 28 -15.52 23.35 -3.79
N ILE A 29 -15.45 22.06 -3.46
CA ILE A 29 -15.06 21.58 -2.13
C ILE A 29 -13.55 21.84 -1.94
N ALA A 30 -12.72 21.44 -2.89
CA ALA A 30 -11.28 21.62 -2.85
C ALA A 30 -10.84 23.08 -2.70
N ALA A 31 -11.54 24.00 -3.34
CA ALA A 31 -11.28 25.44 -3.23
C ALA A 31 -11.53 26.02 -1.83
N LYS A 32 -12.30 25.33 -0.98
CA LYS A 32 -12.63 25.75 0.39
C LYS A 32 -11.72 25.11 1.45
N VAL A 33 -10.92 24.11 1.04
CA VAL A 33 -10.07 23.36 1.96
C VAL A 33 -8.70 24.02 2.00
N GLU A 34 -8.27 24.47 3.16
CA GLU A 34 -6.89 24.86 3.39
C GLU A 34 -5.97 23.68 3.11
N GLN A 35 -4.86 23.93 2.41
CA GLN A 35 -3.88 22.89 2.17
C GLN A 35 -3.35 22.38 3.51
N PRO A 36 -3.52 21.09 3.82
CA PRO A 36 -2.99 20.57 5.06
C PRO A 36 -1.47 20.60 5.02
N ASP A 37 -0.87 20.91 6.16
CA ASP A 37 0.55 20.65 6.37
C ASP A 37 0.81 19.14 6.18
N LEU A 38 1.59 18.79 5.17
CA LEU A 38 1.88 17.40 4.78
C LEU A 38 3.09 16.83 5.51
N GLU A 39 3.75 17.62 6.37
CA GLU A 39 4.85 17.08 7.16
C GLU A 39 4.34 16.04 8.15
N PRO A 40 4.94 14.84 8.14
CA PRO A 40 4.54 13.79 9.07
C PRO A 40 4.94 14.20 10.49
N ARG A 41 3.98 14.41 11.37
CA ARG A 41 4.23 14.74 12.80
C ARG A 41 4.91 13.60 13.55
N TYR A 42 4.74 12.38 13.07
CA TYR A 42 5.30 11.16 13.67
C TYR A 42 5.95 10.32 12.57
N ALA A 43 7.28 10.31 12.55
CA ALA A 43 8.06 9.40 11.73
C ALA A 43 8.49 8.23 12.62
N HIS A 44 7.80 7.09 12.50
CA HIS A 44 8.26 5.87 13.16
C HIS A 44 9.44 5.28 12.39
N THR A 45 10.46 4.87 13.12
CA THR A 45 11.55 4.09 12.53
C THR A 45 11.07 2.67 12.27
N PHE A 46 11.72 1.98 11.32
CA PHE A 46 11.45 0.57 11.06
C PHE A 46 11.47 -0.29 12.33
N ASN A 47 12.44 -0.05 13.23
CA ASN A 47 12.56 -0.80 14.46
C ASN A 47 11.40 -0.56 15.44
N GLN A 48 10.89 0.66 15.49
CA GLN A 48 9.71 0.98 16.30
C GLN A 48 8.47 0.26 15.78
N GLU A 49 8.24 0.30 14.46
CA GLU A 49 7.11 -0.41 13.84
C GLU A 49 7.22 -1.93 14.03
N ALA A 50 8.41 -2.50 13.80
CA ALA A 50 8.65 -3.92 14.02
C ALA A 50 8.42 -4.32 15.48
N THR A 51 8.87 -3.50 16.43
CA THR A 51 8.66 -3.75 17.86
C THR A 51 7.19 -3.68 18.22
N ASN A 52 6.47 -2.67 17.74
CA ASN A 52 5.03 -2.51 17.97
C ASN A 52 4.24 -3.70 17.41
N GLU A 53 4.59 -4.18 16.21
CA GLU A 53 3.96 -5.36 15.61
C GLU A 53 4.24 -6.63 16.43
N VAL A 54 5.45 -6.83 16.90
CA VAL A 54 5.77 -7.96 17.77
C VAL A 54 4.96 -7.93 19.06
N VAL A 55 4.96 -6.80 19.76
CA VAL A 55 4.20 -6.63 21.01
C VAL A 55 2.70 -6.84 20.76
N TYR A 56 2.17 -6.28 19.70
CA TYR A 56 0.76 -6.46 19.33
C TYR A 56 0.42 -7.93 19.05
N ASN A 57 1.27 -8.65 18.31
CA ASN A 57 1.06 -10.05 17.98
C ASN A 57 1.13 -10.94 19.22
N LEU A 58 2.09 -10.70 20.10
CA LEU A 58 2.18 -11.40 21.38
C LEU A 58 0.97 -11.13 22.28
N ALA A 59 0.59 -9.86 22.41
CA ALA A 59 -0.59 -9.46 23.16
C ALA A 59 -1.87 -10.11 22.62
N THR A 60 -2.01 -10.17 21.29
CA THR A 60 -3.15 -10.82 20.63
C THR A 60 -3.14 -12.33 20.88
N TYR A 61 -1.98 -12.98 20.77
CA TYR A 61 -1.85 -14.42 21.00
C TYR A 61 -2.21 -14.81 22.44
N PHE A 62 -1.61 -14.15 23.43
CA PHE A 62 -1.90 -14.41 24.83
C PHE A 62 -3.27 -13.88 25.26
N GLY A 63 -3.73 -12.79 24.69
CA GLY A 63 -5.04 -12.21 24.95
C GLY A 63 -6.20 -13.14 24.56
N ARG A 64 -6.00 -14.03 23.59
CA ARG A 64 -7.01 -15.06 23.23
C ARG A 64 -7.39 -15.98 24.37
N LEU A 65 -6.48 -16.18 25.32
CA LEU A 65 -6.77 -16.97 26.53
C LEU A 65 -7.81 -16.27 27.43
N MET A 66 -7.76 -14.94 27.47
CA MET A 66 -8.69 -14.13 28.28
C MET A 66 -9.94 -13.69 27.50
N PHE A 67 -9.79 -13.50 26.19
CA PHE A 67 -10.82 -13.00 25.28
C PHE A 67 -10.95 -13.91 24.04
N PRO A 68 -11.49 -15.14 24.19
CA PRO A 68 -11.54 -16.13 23.12
C PRO A 68 -12.41 -15.70 21.93
N PHE A 69 -13.31 -14.74 22.11
CA PHE A 69 -14.16 -14.22 21.04
C PHE A 69 -13.53 -13.05 20.27
N TYR A 70 -12.37 -12.56 20.72
CA TYR A 70 -11.66 -11.51 19.98
C TYR A 70 -10.93 -12.08 18.78
N HIS A 71 -11.33 -11.65 17.61
CA HIS A 71 -10.65 -11.95 16.34
C HIS A 71 -9.96 -10.68 15.85
N ALA A 72 -8.64 -10.67 15.91
CA ALA A 72 -7.88 -9.61 15.26
C ALA A 72 -8.09 -9.69 13.74
N ASP A 73 -8.35 -8.56 13.08
CA ASP A 73 -8.43 -8.50 11.62
C ASP A 73 -7.02 -8.56 11.01
N LYS A 74 -6.41 -9.72 11.08
CA LYS A 74 -5.09 -10.01 10.51
C LYS A 74 -5.26 -10.86 9.26
N TYR A 75 -4.67 -10.41 8.16
CA TYR A 75 -4.68 -11.12 6.89
C TYR A 75 -3.74 -12.34 6.93
N TYR A 76 -2.56 -12.15 7.49
CA TYR A 76 -1.58 -13.23 7.68
C TYR A 76 -1.64 -13.78 9.11
N ASP A 77 -1.28 -15.05 9.26
CA ASP A 77 -1.02 -15.61 10.59
C ASP A 77 0.11 -14.84 11.26
N ALA A 78 -0.07 -14.52 12.54
CA ALA A 78 0.87 -13.69 13.30
C ALA A 78 2.29 -14.29 13.33
N LEU A 79 2.41 -15.61 13.38
CA LEU A 79 3.73 -16.28 13.40
C LEU A 79 4.41 -16.20 12.03
N VAL A 80 3.65 -16.40 10.96
CA VAL A 80 4.16 -16.32 9.58
C VAL A 80 4.60 -14.89 9.28
N ASP A 81 3.81 -13.91 9.66
CA ASP A 81 4.15 -12.50 9.48
C ASP A 81 5.42 -12.14 10.26
N TYR A 82 5.50 -12.54 11.53
CA TYR A 82 6.68 -12.32 12.38
C TYR A 82 7.94 -12.96 11.79
N LEU A 83 7.88 -14.23 11.37
CA LEU A 83 9.03 -14.93 10.80
C LEU A 83 9.47 -14.33 9.46
N SER A 84 8.56 -13.73 8.71
CA SER A 84 8.90 -13.03 7.45
C SER A 84 9.72 -11.76 7.66
N TRP A 85 9.62 -11.13 8.84
CA TRP A 85 10.37 -9.91 9.16
C TRP A 85 11.86 -10.17 9.40
N LEU A 86 12.22 -11.34 9.91
CA LEU A 86 13.62 -11.71 10.17
C LEU A 86 14.50 -11.68 8.90
N PRO A 87 14.15 -12.38 7.81
CA PRO A 87 14.92 -12.31 6.58
C PRO A 87 14.97 -10.89 5.99
N ARG A 88 13.91 -10.11 6.15
CA ARG A 88 13.81 -8.77 5.62
C ARG A 88 14.78 -7.79 6.27
N ALA A 89 15.02 -7.90 7.59
CA ALA A 89 15.99 -7.06 8.27
C ALA A 89 17.40 -7.17 7.67
N PHE A 90 17.70 -8.29 7.00
CA PHE A 90 18.99 -8.59 6.38
C PHE A 90 18.98 -8.48 4.85
N ARG A 91 17.83 -8.23 4.22
CA ARG A 91 17.76 -8.09 2.76
C ARG A 91 18.26 -6.71 2.32
N PRO A 92 19.14 -6.66 1.31
CA PRO A 92 19.56 -5.39 0.75
C PRO A 92 18.33 -4.69 0.13
N ARG A 93 18.20 -3.40 0.39
CA ARG A 93 17.24 -2.56 -0.33
C ARG A 93 17.66 -2.49 -1.79
N HIS A 94 16.70 -2.68 -2.66
CA HIS A 94 16.92 -2.51 -4.09
C HIS A 94 16.45 -1.11 -4.49
N ASP A 95 17.28 -0.15 -4.20
CA ASP A 95 17.06 1.21 -4.64
C ASP A 95 17.39 1.33 -6.14
N LEU A 96 16.70 2.22 -6.81
CA LEU A 96 17.04 2.55 -8.19
C LEU A 96 18.46 3.17 -8.23
N PRO A 97 19.24 2.91 -9.28
CA PRO A 97 20.54 3.53 -9.41
C PRO A 97 20.47 5.04 -9.29
N GLU A 98 21.50 5.64 -8.71
CA GLU A 98 21.63 7.09 -8.68
C GLU A 98 21.56 7.65 -10.11
N GLY A 99 20.83 8.72 -10.29
CA GLY A 99 20.62 9.28 -11.63
C GLY A 99 19.59 8.58 -12.51
N TYR A 100 18.92 7.52 -12.03
CA TYR A 100 17.89 6.82 -12.81
C TYR A 100 16.80 7.75 -13.37
N PHE A 101 16.47 8.82 -12.65
CA PHE A 101 15.50 9.84 -13.05
C PHE A 101 16.11 11.01 -13.84
N ALA A 102 17.42 11.03 -14.04
CA ALA A 102 18.11 12.08 -14.80
C ALA A 102 17.78 12.02 -16.30
N ASP A 103 17.48 10.83 -16.82
CA ASP A 103 16.99 10.66 -18.19
C ASP A 103 15.54 11.14 -18.31
N LYS A 104 15.39 12.40 -18.73
CA LYS A 104 14.10 13.05 -18.96
C LYS A 104 13.49 12.74 -20.33
N SER A 105 14.17 11.99 -21.18
CA SER A 105 13.64 11.60 -22.49
C SER A 105 12.49 10.63 -22.36
N LYS A 106 12.44 9.84 -21.26
CA LYS A 106 11.38 8.87 -20.99
C LYS A 106 10.37 9.39 -19.98
N LYS A 107 9.09 9.31 -20.32
CA LYS A 107 8.02 9.56 -19.36
C LYS A 107 8.00 8.46 -18.31
N THR A 108 8.05 8.85 -17.05
CA THR A 108 8.07 7.90 -15.93
C THR A 108 6.73 7.92 -15.20
N TYR A 109 6.14 6.75 -15.10
CA TYR A 109 4.94 6.51 -14.31
C TYR A 109 5.30 5.73 -13.05
N LEU A 110 4.71 6.06 -11.94
CA LEU A 110 4.94 5.40 -10.66
C LEU A 110 3.65 4.76 -10.14
N LEU A 111 3.72 3.46 -9.91
CA LEU A 111 2.69 2.70 -9.19
C LEU A 111 3.23 2.35 -7.80
N ALA A 112 2.70 2.98 -6.77
CA ALA A 112 2.99 2.61 -5.38
C ALA A 112 2.01 1.52 -4.95
N LEU A 113 2.53 0.32 -4.67
CA LEU A 113 1.72 -0.79 -4.16
C LEU A 113 1.33 -0.53 -2.70
N GLN A 114 0.10 -0.88 -2.38
CA GLN A 114 -0.37 -1.00 -1.00
C GLN A 114 0.03 -2.36 -0.40
N LEU A 115 -0.27 -2.55 0.87
CA LEU A 115 -0.14 -3.86 1.49
C LEU A 115 -1.32 -4.75 1.04
N GLN A 116 -1.05 -6.03 0.75
CA GLN A 116 -2.11 -6.99 0.50
C GLN A 116 -3.05 -7.13 1.71
N SER A 117 -2.50 -6.97 2.92
CA SER A 117 -3.26 -7.00 4.18
C SER A 117 -4.12 -5.75 4.43
N ASP A 118 -3.97 -4.68 3.63
CA ASP A 118 -4.71 -3.44 3.84
C ASP A 118 -6.23 -3.67 3.68
N TYR A 119 -6.98 -3.23 4.68
CA TYR A 119 -8.44 -3.32 4.68
C TYR A 119 -9.07 -2.59 3.48
N GLN A 120 -8.47 -1.50 3.02
CA GLN A 120 -8.95 -0.76 1.85
C GLN A 120 -8.90 -1.62 0.59
N ILE A 121 -7.88 -2.44 0.44
CA ILE A 121 -7.77 -3.37 -0.69
C ILE A 121 -8.80 -4.49 -0.54
N ARG A 122 -8.87 -5.13 0.64
CA ARG A 122 -9.70 -6.31 0.87
C ARG A 122 -11.20 -6.04 0.89
N ALA A 123 -11.64 -4.91 1.47
CA ALA A 123 -13.05 -4.61 1.68
C ALA A 123 -13.60 -3.54 0.72
N ASN A 124 -12.77 -2.61 0.26
CA ASN A 124 -13.21 -1.43 -0.47
C ASN A 124 -12.74 -1.38 -1.94
N SER A 125 -11.92 -2.33 -2.39
CA SER A 125 -11.55 -2.45 -3.79
C SER A 125 -12.35 -3.57 -4.49
N PRO A 126 -12.43 -3.55 -5.84
CA PRO A 126 -13.03 -4.63 -6.60
C PRO A 126 -12.13 -5.87 -6.70
N TYR A 127 -10.89 -5.79 -6.21
CA TYR A 127 -9.88 -6.83 -6.34
C TYR A 127 -9.85 -7.72 -5.10
N GLN A 128 -9.82 -9.01 -5.28
CA GLN A 128 -9.60 -9.97 -4.19
C GLN A 128 -8.13 -10.03 -3.79
N HIS A 129 -7.24 -9.81 -4.77
CA HIS A 129 -5.80 -9.83 -4.58
C HIS A 129 -5.13 -8.70 -5.35
N LEU A 130 -4.12 -8.09 -4.75
CA LEU A 130 -3.44 -6.92 -5.31
C LEU A 130 -2.73 -7.22 -6.64
N SER A 131 -2.36 -8.48 -6.88
CA SER A 131 -1.79 -8.93 -8.15
C SER A 131 -2.75 -8.72 -9.34
N GLN A 132 -4.06 -8.81 -9.13
CA GLN A 132 -5.06 -8.56 -10.18
C GLN A 132 -5.05 -7.10 -10.60
N MET A 133 -4.98 -6.19 -9.65
CA MET A 133 -4.83 -4.75 -9.92
C MET A 133 -3.51 -4.47 -10.63
N LEU A 134 -2.42 -5.05 -10.16
CA LEU A 134 -1.10 -4.88 -10.75
C LEU A 134 -1.07 -5.36 -12.21
N GLU A 135 -1.64 -6.53 -12.49
CA GLU A 135 -1.74 -7.06 -13.86
C GLU A 135 -2.54 -6.12 -14.75
N GLN A 136 -3.70 -5.65 -14.29
CA GLN A 136 -4.53 -4.72 -15.05
C GLN A 136 -3.80 -3.41 -15.35
N VAL A 137 -3.06 -2.86 -14.39
CA VAL A 137 -2.27 -1.64 -14.59
C VAL A 137 -1.15 -1.87 -15.59
N VAL A 138 -0.39 -2.97 -15.46
CA VAL A 138 0.71 -3.30 -16.39
C VAL A 138 0.18 -3.52 -17.80
N GLN A 139 -0.92 -4.25 -17.95
CA GLN A 139 -1.58 -4.47 -19.24
C GLN A 139 -2.04 -3.15 -19.86
N SER A 140 -2.72 -2.32 -19.09
CA SER A 140 -3.17 -1.00 -19.56
C SER A 140 -1.99 -0.11 -19.94
N PHE A 141 -0.91 -0.14 -19.17
CA PHE A 141 0.31 0.59 -19.49
C PHE A 141 0.92 0.12 -20.81
N ALA A 142 1.06 -1.19 -21.00
CA ALA A 142 1.61 -1.76 -22.23
C ALA A 142 0.78 -1.41 -23.48
N LEU A 143 -0.55 -1.32 -23.33
CA LEU A 143 -1.46 -1.02 -24.45
C LEU A 143 -1.56 0.48 -24.81
N HIS A 144 -1.40 1.37 -23.82
CA HIS A 144 -1.79 2.77 -24.00
C HIS A 144 -0.66 3.77 -23.72
N ALA A 145 0.41 3.36 -23.05
CA ALA A 145 1.50 4.29 -22.75
C ALA A 145 2.35 4.55 -24.00
N PRO A 146 2.89 5.76 -24.15
CA PRO A 146 3.86 6.05 -25.23
C PRO A 146 5.06 5.10 -25.18
N ASN A 147 5.61 4.75 -26.35
CA ASN A 147 6.73 3.80 -26.47
C ASN A 147 7.99 4.22 -25.71
N ASP A 148 8.17 5.52 -25.47
CA ASP A 148 9.25 6.11 -24.69
C ASP A 148 8.97 6.20 -23.20
N SER A 149 8.00 5.46 -22.71
CA SER A 149 7.56 5.48 -21.31
C SER A 149 8.13 4.31 -20.51
N ARG A 150 8.19 4.50 -19.21
CA ARG A 150 8.54 3.46 -18.24
C ARG A 150 7.58 3.45 -17.05
N LEU A 151 7.23 2.28 -16.56
CA LEU A 151 6.46 2.08 -15.35
C LEU A 151 7.38 1.58 -14.24
N ILE A 152 7.40 2.31 -13.13
CA ILE A 152 8.09 1.91 -11.91
C ILE A 152 7.04 1.40 -10.92
N VAL A 153 7.21 0.18 -10.47
CA VAL A 153 6.37 -0.39 -9.41
C VAL A 153 7.16 -0.32 -8.11
N LYS A 154 6.67 0.47 -7.17
CA LYS A 154 7.27 0.64 -5.85
C LYS A 154 6.53 -0.22 -4.82
N GLN A 155 7.24 -1.16 -4.23
CA GLN A 155 6.74 -1.97 -3.12
C GLN A 155 6.52 -1.11 -1.88
N HIS A 156 5.50 -1.43 -1.08
CA HIS A 156 5.25 -0.71 0.17
C HIS A 156 6.41 -0.92 1.17
N PRO A 157 6.84 0.13 1.89
CA PRO A 157 7.96 0.02 2.83
C PRO A 157 7.75 -1.02 3.95
N LEU A 158 6.51 -1.26 4.35
CA LEU A 158 6.14 -2.23 5.39
C LEU A 158 5.70 -3.59 4.83
N ASP A 159 5.87 -3.84 3.52
CA ASP A 159 5.51 -5.13 2.93
C ASP A 159 6.41 -6.24 3.47
N ASN A 160 5.83 -7.37 3.84
CA ASN A 160 6.54 -8.53 4.40
C ASN A 160 7.16 -9.44 3.33
N ASP A 161 6.98 -9.09 2.05
CA ASP A 161 7.50 -9.81 0.87
C ASP A 161 6.97 -11.26 0.70
N LEU A 162 5.90 -11.61 1.42
CA LEU A 162 5.26 -12.93 1.29
C LEU A 162 4.62 -13.13 -0.09
N GLU A 163 4.18 -12.04 -0.69
CA GLU A 163 3.56 -12.05 -2.02
C GLU A 163 4.58 -12.17 -3.16
N GLY A 164 5.86 -11.95 -2.90
CA GLY A 164 6.91 -12.07 -3.90
C GLY A 164 6.77 -11.09 -5.07
N TRP A 165 6.43 -9.83 -4.81
CA TRP A 165 6.09 -8.81 -5.81
C TRP A 165 7.14 -8.67 -6.92
N ARG A 166 8.40 -8.84 -6.60
CA ARG A 166 9.46 -8.79 -7.61
C ARG A 166 9.26 -9.83 -8.70
N LYS A 167 8.95 -11.08 -8.33
CA LYS A 167 8.68 -12.17 -9.26
C LYS A 167 7.46 -11.86 -10.10
N VAL A 168 6.37 -11.44 -9.46
CA VAL A 168 5.12 -11.05 -10.13
C VAL A 168 5.35 -9.93 -11.15
N VAL A 169 6.05 -8.87 -10.78
CA VAL A 169 6.37 -7.75 -11.69
C VAL A 169 7.23 -8.22 -12.86
N THR A 170 8.23 -9.08 -12.62
CA THR A 170 9.10 -9.61 -13.69
C THR A 170 8.31 -10.47 -14.68
N GLU A 171 7.41 -11.32 -14.18
CA GLU A 171 6.53 -12.15 -15.02
C GLU A 171 5.58 -11.29 -15.86
N LEU A 172 4.97 -10.28 -15.26
CA LEU A 172 4.09 -9.36 -15.98
C LEU A 172 4.85 -8.53 -17.02
N ALA A 173 6.03 -8.02 -16.67
CA ALA A 173 6.89 -7.28 -17.60
C ALA A 173 7.35 -8.15 -18.81
N THR A 174 7.48 -9.46 -18.62
CA THR A 174 7.80 -10.40 -19.71
C THR A 174 6.57 -10.70 -20.57
N ARG A 175 5.40 -10.80 -19.94
CA ARG A 175 4.14 -11.13 -20.64
C ARG A 175 3.61 -9.99 -21.50
N TYR A 176 3.79 -8.75 -21.05
CA TYR A 176 3.22 -7.55 -21.67
C TYR A 176 4.30 -6.64 -22.31
N ARG A 177 5.33 -7.24 -22.84
CA ARG A 177 6.38 -6.55 -23.61
C ARG A 177 5.90 -6.12 -24.98
#